data_d8c3c49d01c4ba1a4958aea5a2c49523
#
_entry.id   d8c3c49d01c4ba1a4958aea5a2c49523
#
_cell.length_a   1.000
_cell.length_b   1.000
_cell.length_c   1.000
_cell.angle_alpha   90.00
_cell.angle_beta   90.00
_cell.angle_gamma   90.00
#
_symmetry.space_group_name_H-M   'P 1'
#
loop_
_entity.id
_entity.type
_entity.pdbx_description
1 polymer ?
#
loop_
_entity_poly.entity_id
_entity_poly.type
_entity_poly.pdbx_seq_one_letter_code
_entity_poly.pdbx_strand_id
1 'polypeptide(L)'
;MEKHYHWLGRSGGYGVGYGAPASVGAALANRDLGRFSVSIQSDGDLMYAPGVLWTAAKHKIPLLAVMHNNRGYHQEVMHIQRLSNFRNRLPNMDGDMGPVGTSIERPDIEYHKLAESMGWWAKGPIKDPAQLGPALKEAIAVVKSGQPALLNVWTQPR
;
A
#
# COMPACT_ATOMS: atom_id res chain seq x y z
N MET A 1 15.62 1.57 15.26
CA MET A 1 14.32 1.53 15.95
C MET A 1 14.59 1.11 17.38
N GLU A 2 14.40 2.01 18.32
CA GLU A 2 14.85 1.82 19.71
C GLU A 2 13.74 1.37 20.66
N LYS A 3 12.48 1.50 20.26
CA LYS A 3 11.33 1.16 21.11
C LYS A 3 10.46 0.11 20.44
N HIS A 4 9.86 -0.77 21.23
CA HIS A 4 9.04 -1.90 20.73
C HIS A 4 7.85 -1.47 19.85
N TYR A 5 7.36 -0.25 19.98
CA TYR A 5 6.25 0.27 19.18
C TYR A 5 6.69 0.97 17.88
N HIS A 6 7.98 1.05 17.57
CA HIS A 6 8.44 1.64 16.32
C HIS A 6 8.21 0.74 15.10
N TRP A 7 8.01 -0.53 15.33
CA TRP A 7 7.71 -1.50 14.28
C TRP A 7 6.65 -2.49 14.77
N LEU A 8 5.53 -2.56 14.04
CA LEU A 8 4.39 -3.40 14.44
C LEU A 8 4.45 -4.84 13.91
N GLY A 9 5.47 -5.12 13.10
CA GLY A 9 5.64 -6.45 12.54
C GLY A 9 4.69 -6.76 11.39
N ARG A 10 4.58 -8.04 11.07
CA ARG A 10 3.73 -8.58 10.01
C ARG A 10 2.65 -9.49 10.60
N SER A 11 1.61 -9.76 9.81
CA SER A 11 0.68 -10.85 10.10
C SER A 11 1.43 -12.18 10.20
N GLY A 12 1.23 -12.93 11.28
CA GLY A 12 1.82 -14.27 11.42
C GLY A 12 1.32 -15.26 10.38
N GLY A 13 0.13 -15.05 9.81
CA GLY A 13 -0.46 -15.89 8.78
C GLY A 13 -0.13 -15.45 7.34
N TYR A 14 0.60 -14.38 7.16
CA TYR A 14 0.92 -13.79 5.84
C TYR A 14 -0.28 -13.58 4.91
N GLY A 15 -1.47 -13.40 5.51
CA GLY A 15 -2.70 -13.17 4.76
C GLY A 15 -2.70 -11.82 4.06
N VAL A 16 -3.04 -11.81 2.77
CA VAL A 16 -3.22 -10.59 1.98
C VAL A 16 -4.46 -9.84 2.50
N GLY A 17 -4.40 -8.51 2.50
CA GLY A 17 -5.48 -7.66 3.03
C GLY A 17 -5.32 -7.28 4.51
N TYR A 18 -4.29 -7.77 5.20
CA TYR A 18 -4.02 -7.44 6.59
C TYR A 18 -3.40 -6.05 6.78
N GLY A 19 -2.54 -5.62 5.84
CA GLY A 19 -1.66 -4.45 6.02
C GLY A 19 -2.42 -3.15 6.29
N ALA A 20 -3.39 -2.81 5.45
CA ALA A 20 -4.12 -1.56 5.57
C ALA A 20 -5.02 -1.50 6.82
N PRO A 21 -5.86 -2.52 7.14
CA PRO A 21 -6.64 -2.53 8.38
C PRO A 21 -5.79 -2.48 9.64
N ALA A 22 -4.69 -3.24 9.68
CA ALA A 22 -3.76 -3.24 10.80
C ALA A 22 -3.10 -1.87 11.00
N SER A 23 -2.70 -1.21 9.91
CA SER A 23 -2.11 0.13 9.95
C SER A 23 -3.09 1.17 10.47
N VAL A 24 -4.36 1.11 10.06
CA VAL A 24 -5.41 2.01 10.55
C VAL A 24 -5.68 1.75 12.04
N GLY A 25 -5.76 0.48 12.47
CA GLY A 25 -5.91 0.13 13.88
C GLY A 25 -4.74 0.61 14.74
N ALA A 26 -3.53 0.44 14.25
CA ALA A 26 -2.32 0.92 14.92
C ALA A 26 -2.27 2.45 15.00
N ALA A 27 -2.65 3.15 13.92
CA ALA A 27 -2.71 4.61 13.91
C ALA A 27 -3.77 5.13 14.88
N LEU A 28 -4.90 4.45 15.00
CA LEU A 28 -5.92 4.76 15.99
C LEU A 28 -5.37 4.64 17.42
N ALA A 29 -4.68 3.54 17.73
CA ALA A 29 -4.08 3.34 19.05
C ALA A 29 -2.95 4.36 19.34
N ASN A 30 -2.23 4.80 18.32
CA ASN A 30 -1.14 5.77 18.44
C ASN A 30 -1.61 7.24 18.52
N ARG A 31 -2.81 7.54 18.03
CA ARG A 31 -3.35 8.91 17.93
C ARG A 31 -3.35 9.62 19.28
N ASP A 32 -3.94 8.98 20.29
CA ASP A 32 -4.09 9.57 21.62
C ASP A 32 -2.77 9.64 22.41
N LEU A 33 -1.74 8.96 21.89
CA LEU A 33 -0.36 9.00 22.40
C LEU A 33 0.52 10.04 21.66
N GLY A 34 -0.06 10.80 20.74
CA GLY A 34 0.66 11.78 19.94
C GLY A 34 1.74 11.20 19.02
N ARG A 35 1.62 9.91 18.64
CA ARG A 35 2.59 9.22 17.81
C ARG A 35 2.24 9.37 16.34
N PHE A 36 3.25 9.64 15.51
CA PHE A 36 3.11 9.67 14.05
C PHE A 36 3.17 8.26 13.49
N SER A 37 2.14 7.86 12.73
CA SER A 37 2.04 6.53 12.15
C SER A 37 2.27 6.58 10.63
N VAL A 38 3.08 5.63 10.13
CA VAL A 38 3.36 5.45 8.71
C VAL A 38 3.10 4.01 8.30
N SER A 39 2.42 3.82 7.19
CA SER A 39 2.24 2.53 6.52
C SER A 39 2.94 2.54 5.17
N ILE A 40 3.83 1.59 4.93
CA ILE A 40 4.27 1.26 3.58
C ILE A 40 3.33 0.17 3.08
N GLN A 41 2.44 0.54 2.17
CA GLN A 41 1.33 -0.30 1.74
C GLN A 41 1.54 -0.80 0.32
N SER A 42 1.43 -2.09 0.09
CA SER A 42 1.45 -2.64 -1.27
C SER A 42 0.08 -2.51 -1.95
N ASP A 43 0.12 -2.36 -3.26
CA ASP A 43 -1.02 -2.12 -4.13
C ASP A 43 -2.05 -3.26 -4.05
N GLY A 44 -1.64 -4.49 -4.29
CA GLY A 44 -2.54 -5.64 -4.25
C GLY A 44 -3.12 -5.91 -2.86
N ASP A 45 -2.34 -5.70 -1.79
CA ASP A 45 -2.82 -5.90 -0.42
C ASP A 45 -3.96 -4.92 -0.05
N LEU A 46 -3.86 -3.66 -0.47
CA LEU A 46 -4.92 -2.68 -0.24
C LEU A 46 -6.24 -3.08 -0.89
N MET A 47 -6.19 -3.71 -2.07
CA MET A 47 -7.40 -4.08 -2.81
C MET A 47 -8.25 -5.16 -2.14
N TYR A 48 -7.72 -5.87 -1.17
CA TYR A 48 -8.52 -6.82 -0.38
C TYR A 48 -9.39 -6.15 0.69
N ALA A 49 -9.01 -4.96 1.15
CA ALA A 49 -9.77 -4.24 2.18
C ALA A 49 -9.76 -2.71 1.97
N PRO A 50 -10.07 -2.19 0.77
CA PRO A 50 -9.96 -0.76 0.48
C PRO A 50 -10.95 0.09 1.29
N GLY A 51 -12.06 -0.47 1.74
CA GLY A 51 -13.05 0.22 2.57
C GLY A 51 -12.51 0.73 3.90
N VAL A 52 -11.35 0.24 4.35
CA VAL A 52 -10.71 0.76 5.57
C VAL A 52 -10.25 2.21 5.43
N LEU A 53 -10.02 2.69 4.21
CA LEU A 53 -9.71 4.09 3.94
C LEU A 53 -10.86 4.99 4.39
N TRP A 54 -12.10 4.63 4.02
CA TRP A 54 -13.28 5.36 4.48
C TRP A 54 -13.40 5.36 6.00
N THR A 55 -13.13 4.22 6.66
CA THR A 55 -13.14 4.11 8.12
C THR A 55 -12.14 5.09 8.75
N ALA A 56 -10.91 5.15 8.22
CA ALA A 56 -9.89 6.06 8.73
C ALA A 56 -10.29 7.53 8.58
N ALA A 57 -10.84 7.91 7.42
CA ALA A 57 -11.32 9.27 7.17
C ALA A 57 -12.49 9.64 8.09
N LYS A 58 -13.50 8.76 8.20
CA LYS A 58 -14.68 8.96 9.07
C LYS A 58 -14.30 9.23 10.53
N HIS A 59 -13.30 8.50 11.03
CA HIS A 59 -12.86 8.61 12.42
C HIS A 59 -11.65 9.53 12.63
N LYS A 60 -11.25 10.29 11.58
CA LYS A 60 -10.12 11.22 11.60
C LYS A 60 -8.87 10.56 12.19
N ILE A 61 -8.51 9.39 11.68
CA ILE A 61 -7.33 8.63 12.12
C ILE A 61 -6.13 9.12 11.32
N PRO A 62 -5.15 9.82 11.94
CA PRO A 62 -4.00 10.35 11.23
C PRO A 62 -3.03 9.23 10.86
N LEU A 63 -2.89 8.97 9.58
CA LEU A 63 -2.03 7.93 9.04
C LEU A 63 -1.41 8.43 7.73
N LEU A 64 -0.09 8.31 7.60
CA LEU A 64 0.58 8.45 6.32
C LEU A 64 0.67 7.07 5.66
N ALA A 65 -0.04 6.85 4.57
CA ALA A 65 0.10 5.68 3.72
C ALA A 65 0.97 6.03 2.51
N VAL A 66 2.07 5.30 2.34
CA VAL A 66 2.91 5.39 1.14
C VAL A 66 2.71 4.09 0.35
N MET A 67 2.03 4.20 -0.79
CA MET A 67 1.77 3.05 -1.66
C MET A 67 3.04 2.68 -2.41
N HIS A 68 3.46 1.44 -2.25
CA HIS A 68 4.43 0.77 -3.11
C HIS A 68 3.65 0.13 -4.27
N ASN A 69 3.37 0.94 -5.30
CA ASN A 69 2.58 0.53 -6.44
C ASN A 69 3.49 -0.02 -7.54
N ASN A 70 3.73 -1.32 -7.52
CA ASN A 70 4.47 -2.05 -8.56
C ASN A 70 3.55 -2.71 -9.60
N ARG A 71 2.25 -2.52 -9.49
CA ARG A 71 1.19 -3.00 -10.38
C ARG A 71 1.11 -4.52 -10.48
N GLY A 72 1.39 -5.22 -9.38
CA GLY A 72 1.30 -6.66 -9.40
C GLY A 72 1.63 -7.37 -8.09
N TYR A 73 1.29 -8.63 -8.08
CA TYR A 73 1.62 -9.59 -7.00
C TYR A 73 2.97 -10.25 -7.30
N HIS A 74 4.06 -9.52 -7.10
CA HIS A 74 5.39 -9.96 -7.51
C HIS A 74 5.86 -11.24 -6.80
N GLN A 75 5.51 -11.39 -5.53
CA GLN A 75 5.83 -12.62 -4.78
C GLN A 75 5.18 -13.85 -5.43
N GLU A 76 3.95 -13.70 -5.90
CA GLU A 76 3.21 -14.75 -6.60
C GLU A 76 3.81 -15.06 -7.96
N VAL A 77 4.29 -14.05 -8.70
CA VAL A 77 5.04 -14.26 -9.95
C VAL A 77 6.23 -15.17 -9.71
N MET A 78 7.06 -14.83 -8.71
CA MET A 78 8.24 -15.63 -8.37
C MET A 78 7.87 -17.06 -7.93
N HIS A 79 6.80 -17.19 -7.16
CA HIS A 79 6.33 -18.49 -6.68
C HIS A 79 5.83 -19.38 -7.83
N ILE A 80 5.03 -18.82 -8.73
CA ILE A 80 4.53 -19.53 -9.94
C ILE A 80 5.71 -19.97 -10.81
N GLN A 81 6.67 -19.09 -11.07
CA GLN A 81 7.86 -19.42 -11.86
C GLN A 81 8.65 -20.56 -11.22
N ARG A 82 8.89 -20.50 -9.91
CA ARG A 82 9.59 -21.54 -9.16
C ARG A 82 8.89 -22.89 -9.24
N LEU A 83 7.56 -22.92 -9.02
CA LEU A 83 6.78 -24.15 -9.08
C LEU A 83 6.68 -24.71 -10.49
N SER A 84 6.56 -23.86 -11.49
CA SER A 84 6.52 -24.24 -12.90
C SER A 84 7.84 -24.91 -13.31
N ASN A 85 8.96 -24.30 -12.95
CA ASN A 85 10.29 -24.86 -13.22
C ASN A 85 10.49 -26.22 -12.49
N PHE A 86 10.08 -26.30 -11.24
CA PHE A 86 10.18 -27.57 -10.46
C PHE A 86 9.37 -28.70 -11.10
N ARG A 87 8.25 -28.38 -11.75
CA ARG A 87 7.35 -29.34 -12.38
C ARG A 87 7.57 -29.52 -13.87
N ASN A 88 8.64 -28.92 -14.45
CA ASN A 88 8.88 -28.87 -15.89
C ASN A 88 7.65 -28.43 -16.71
N ARG A 89 6.95 -27.38 -16.22
CA ARG A 89 5.78 -26.79 -16.86
C ARG A 89 6.05 -25.32 -17.14
N LEU A 90 5.51 -24.81 -18.24
CA LEU A 90 5.47 -23.38 -18.49
C LEU A 90 4.31 -22.76 -17.69
N PRO A 91 4.51 -21.60 -17.06
CA PRO A 91 3.39 -20.87 -16.44
C PRO A 91 2.42 -20.41 -17.53
N ASN A 92 1.14 -20.38 -17.20
CA ASN A 92 0.15 -19.75 -18.07
C ASN A 92 0.33 -18.23 -18.01
N MET A 93 0.71 -17.62 -19.12
CA MET A 93 1.07 -16.20 -19.21
C MET A 93 -0.10 -15.36 -19.71
N ASP A 94 -0.22 -14.15 -19.20
CA ASP A 94 -1.10 -13.11 -19.70
C ASP A 94 -0.30 -12.13 -20.57
N GLY A 95 0.08 -12.58 -21.75
CA GLY A 95 0.96 -11.84 -22.65
C GLY A 95 2.28 -11.45 -21.97
N ASP A 96 2.61 -10.17 -22.00
CA ASP A 96 3.79 -9.56 -21.39
C ASP A 96 3.60 -9.16 -19.91
N MET A 97 2.39 -9.34 -19.38
CA MET A 97 2.07 -8.97 -18.00
C MET A 97 2.50 -9.98 -16.94
N GLY A 98 3.03 -11.12 -17.35
CA GLY A 98 3.44 -12.18 -16.45
C GLY A 98 2.41 -13.30 -16.30
N PRO A 99 2.52 -14.18 -15.27
CA PRO A 99 1.57 -15.25 -15.06
C PRO A 99 0.16 -14.74 -14.79
N VAL A 100 -0.84 -15.44 -15.32
CA VAL A 100 -2.26 -15.09 -15.15
C VAL A 100 -2.60 -14.89 -13.68
N GLY A 101 -3.31 -13.80 -13.39
CA GLY A 101 -3.77 -13.45 -12.04
C GLY A 101 -2.75 -12.70 -11.17
N THR A 102 -1.58 -12.35 -11.70
CA THR A 102 -0.55 -11.66 -10.92
C THR A 102 -0.39 -10.18 -11.25
N SER A 103 -0.93 -9.72 -12.37
CA SER A 103 -0.88 -8.33 -12.80
C SER A 103 -2.04 -7.50 -12.23
N ILE A 104 -1.78 -6.23 -11.89
CA ILE A 104 -2.76 -5.22 -11.47
C ILE A 104 -2.63 -4.00 -12.38
N GLU A 105 -2.73 -4.24 -13.66
CA GLU A 105 -2.65 -3.21 -14.70
C GLU A 105 -3.63 -3.50 -15.85
N ARG A 106 -3.85 -2.50 -16.71
CA ARG A 106 -4.76 -2.58 -17.86
C ARG A 106 -6.23 -2.87 -17.48
N PRO A 107 -6.87 -1.95 -16.65
CA PRO A 107 -6.39 -0.60 -16.33
C PRO A 107 -5.57 -0.52 -15.04
N ASP A 108 -4.68 0.47 -14.97
CA ASP A 108 -3.97 0.80 -13.73
C ASP A 108 -4.94 1.36 -12.69
N ILE A 109 -4.75 0.97 -11.43
CA ILE A 109 -5.54 1.50 -10.33
C ILE A 109 -4.94 2.85 -9.87
N GLU A 110 -5.75 3.89 -9.92
CA GLU A 110 -5.38 5.22 -9.43
C GLU A 110 -5.64 5.33 -7.93
N TYR A 111 -4.78 4.73 -7.10
CA TYR A 111 -4.96 4.65 -5.65
C TYR A 111 -5.13 6.00 -4.96
N HIS A 112 -4.55 7.08 -5.50
CA HIS A 112 -4.77 8.42 -4.98
C HIS A 112 -6.23 8.86 -5.17
N LYS A 113 -6.83 8.62 -6.34
CA LYS A 113 -8.26 8.91 -6.58
C LYS A 113 -9.18 8.02 -5.74
N LEU A 114 -8.81 6.76 -5.56
CA LEU A 114 -9.53 5.85 -4.66
C LEU A 114 -9.53 6.39 -3.23
N ALA A 115 -8.39 6.86 -2.74
CA ALA A 115 -8.26 7.44 -1.41
C ALA A 115 -9.03 8.78 -1.28
N GLU A 116 -8.94 9.65 -2.27
CA GLU A 116 -9.70 10.91 -2.34
C GLU A 116 -11.20 10.67 -2.28
N SER A 117 -11.72 9.68 -3.03
CA SER A 117 -13.15 9.32 -3.02
C SER A 117 -13.63 8.84 -1.64
N MET A 118 -12.72 8.38 -0.79
CA MET A 118 -12.97 7.92 0.58
C MET A 118 -12.61 8.97 1.65
N GLY A 119 -12.29 10.21 1.25
CA GLY A 119 -12.08 11.33 2.17
C GLY A 119 -10.65 11.51 2.67
N TRP A 120 -9.66 10.89 2.04
CA TRP A 120 -8.25 11.12 2.33
C TRP A 120 -7.72 12.28 1.51
N TRP A 121 -6.74 13.00 2.04
CA TRP A 121 -5.84 13.75 1.18
C TRP A 121 -4.92 12.78 0.45
N ALA A 122 -4.78 12.91 -0.87
CA ALA A 122 -3.92 12.01 -1.61
C ALA A 122 -3.18 12.72 -2.75
N LYS A 123 -2.06 12.13 -3.19
CA LYS A 123 -1.27 12.63 -4.31
C LYS A 123 -0.65 11.47 -5.10
N GLY A 124 -0.66 11.59 -6.42
CA GLY A 124 -0.07 10.60 -7.32
C GLY A 124 -0.70 10.59 -8.72
N PRO A 125 -0.27 9.65 -9.58
CA PRO A 125 0.87 8.75 -9.35
C PRO A 125 2.21 9.50 -9.38
N ILE A 126 3.07 9.24 -8.40
CA ILE A 126 4.42 9.80 -8.33
C ILE A 126 5.33 8.83 -9.09
N LYS A 127 5.77 9.25 -10.28
CA LYS A 127 6.62 8.45 -11.19
C LYS A 127 8.07 8.93 -11.18
N ASP A 128 8.30 10.20 -10.89
CA ASP A 128 9.62 10.81 -10.81
C ASP A 128 10.08 10.84 -9.35
N PRO A 129 11.22 10.20 -9.01
CA PRO A 129 11.77 10.23 -7.66
C PRO A 129 11.99 11.64 -7.08
N ALA A 130 12.27 12.64 -7.92
CA ALA A 130 12.46 14.02 -7.50
C ALA A 130 11.17 14.62 -6.88
N GLN A 131 10.00 14.13 -7.26
CA GLN A 131 8.71 14.59 -6.76
C GLN A 131 8.36 13.98 -5.39
N LEU A 132 9.01 12.89 -4.97
CA LEU A 132 8.67 12.17 -3.76
C LEU A 132 8.94 13.00 -2.49
N GLY A 133 10.10 13.66 -2.42
CA GLY A 133 10.47 14.49 -1.27
C GLY A 133 9.47 15.62 -0.99
N PRO A 134 9.15 16.47 -1.97
CA PRO A 134 8.10 17.49 -1.84
C PRO A 134 6.74 16.90 -1.42
N ALA A 135 6.29 15.82 -2.07
CA ALA A 135 5.00 15.18 -1.76
C ALA A 135 4.95 14.62 -0.33
N LEU A 136 6.05 14.06 0.16
CA LEU A 136 6.17 13.60 1.55
C LEU A 136 6.03 14.76 2.54
N LYS A 137 6.63 15.91 2.28
CA LYS A 137 6.49 17.10 3.14
C LYS A 137 5.04 17.56 3.25
N GLU A 138 4.32 17.62 2.13
CA GLU A 138 2.90 17.96 2.10
C GLU A 138 2.06 16.94 2.88
N ALA A 139 2.24 15.65 2.60
CA ALA A 139 1.50 14.58 3.26
C ALA A 139 1.75 14.56 4.79
N ILE A 140 2.99 14.76 5.23
CA ILE A 140 3.33 14.86 6.65
C ILE A 140 2.60 16.03 7.33
N ALA A 141 2.50 17.17 6.66
CA ALA A 141 1.76 18.33 7.18
C ALA A 141 0.27 18.01 7.37
N VAL A 142 -0.33 17.32 6.39
CA VAL A 142 -1.73 16.87 6.45
C VAL A 142 -1.94 15.91 7.63
N VAL A 143 -1.07 14.91 7.79
CA VAL A 143 -1.21 13.95 8.89
C VAL A 143 -1.02 14.61 10.26
N LYS A 144 -0.10 15.58 10.36
CA LYS A 144 0.08 16.39 11.57
C LYS A 144 -1.12 17.26 11.90
N SER A 145 -1.95 17.61 10.92
CA SER A 145 -3.23 18.31 11.14
C SER A 145 -4.37 17.39 11.59
N GLY A 146 -4.12 16.09 11.74
CA GLY A 146 -5.10 15.11 12.22
C GLY A 146 -5.88 14.40 11.11
N GLN A 147 -5.44 14.49 9.85
CA GLN A 147 -6.11 13.85 8.72
C GLN A 147 -5.25 12.72 8.13
N PRO A 148 -5.86 11.69 7.53
CA PRO A 148 -5.10 10.67 6.81
C PRO A 148 -4.62 11.20 5.45
N ALA A 149 -3.43 10.73 5.04
CA ALA A 149 -2.83 11.09 3.76
C ALA A 149 -2.28 9.85 3.03
N LEU A 150 -2.44 9.79 1.71
CA LEU A 150 -1.92 8.71 0.87
C LEU A 150 -1.08 9.27 -0.28
N LEU A 151 0.11 8.69 -0.46
CA LEU A 151 0.94 8.92 -1.63
C LEU A 151 0.94 7.67 -2.51
N ASN A 152 0.49 7.79 -3.76
CA ASN A 152 0.58 6.71 -4.75
C ASN A 152 1.93 6.79 -5.45
N VAL A 153 2.89 5.99 -5.02
CA VAL A 153 4.25 5.97 -5.57
C VAL A 153 4.38 4.79 -6.54
N TRP A 154 4.61 5.10 -7.81
CA TRP A 154 4.90 4.09 -8.80
C TRP A 154 6.31 3.58 -8.64
N THR A 155 6.42 2.27 -8.49
CA THR A 155 7.69 1.56 -8.44
C THR A 155 7.85 0.66 -9.64
N GLN A 156 9.06 0.18 -9.89
CA GLN A 156 9.29 -0.73 -11.00
C GLN A 156 8.54 -2.05 -10.77
N PRO A 157 7.80 -2.56 -11.77
CA PRO A 157 7.43 -3.97 -11.80
C PRO A 157 8.72 -4.79 -11.89
N ARG A 158 8.80 -5.85 -11.15
CA ARG A 158 9.96 -6.75 -11.21
C ARG A 158 9.57 -8.07 -11.82
#